data_cc2bcc810df47b19da80156be1c5680a
#
_entry.id   cc2bcc810df47b19da80156be1c5680a
#
_cell.length_a   1.000
_cell.length_b   1.000
_cell.length_c   1.000
_cell.angle_alpha   90.00
_cell.angle_beta   90.00
_cell.angle_gamma   90.00
#
_symmetry.space_group_name_H-M   'P 1'
#
loop_
_entity.id
_entity.type
_entity.pdbx_description
1 polymer ?
#
loop_
_entity_poly.entity_id
_entity_poly.type
_entity_poly.pdbx_seq_one_letter_code
_entity_poly.pdbx_strand_id
1 'polypeptide(L)'
;MSDAGPIDPASLSLADLRAERSALQDADDVVSYVRRAAQARLDLARAEAARRVLAAQGVVEAVDPDISGELRRVLSNQLRPRTTSTGAPRPPREERFDMGDDERALELDRICADNGFSRLGGLTDDELSALVAALESFERAISDDRRQRFERIDALSAELARRYRDGEVDVDSLFADGNGNDPQ
;
A
#
# COMPACT_ATOMS: atom_id res chain seq x y z
N MET A 1 -19.08 3.53 22.23
CA MET A 1 -19.01 3.71 20.77
C MET A 1 -19.38 2.37 20.16
N SER A 2 -20.54 2.31 19.49
CA SER A 2 -21.09 1.07 18.94
C SER A 2 -20.20 0.61 17.80
N ASP A 3 -19.53 -0.52 18.01
CA ASP A 3 -18.86 -1.28 16.95
C ASP A 3 -19.96 -1.91 16.07
N ALA A 4 -20.50 -1.12 15.15
CA ALA A 4 -21.33 -1.65 14.11
C ALA A 4 -20.38 -2.35 13.11
N GLY A 5 -20.35 -3.67 13.16
CA GLY A 5 -19.62 -4.48 12.19
C GLY A 5 -19.94 -4.06 10.74
N PRO A 6 -19.16 -4.51 9.75
CA PRO A 6 -19.35 -4.10 8.36
C PRO A 6 -20.75 -4.44 7.89
N ILE A 7 -21.43 -3.45 7.28
CA ILE A 7 -22.79 -3.60 6.74
C ILE A 7 -22.79 -4.74 5.71
N ASP A 8 -23.81 -5.61 5.79
CA ASP A 8 -23.97 -6.72 4.84
C ASP A 8 -24.13 -6.16 3.41
N PRO A 9 -23.28 -6.55 2.45
CA PRO A 9 -23.40 -6.12 1.05
C PRO A 9 -24.78 -6.35 0.44
N ALA A 10 -25.48 -7.42 0.83
CA ALA A 10 -26.82 -7.72 0.33
C ALA A 10 -27.89 -6.67 0.74
N SER A 11 -27.65 -5.94 1.82
CA SER A 11 -28.55 -4.88 2.30
C SER A 11 -28.35 -3.52 1.65
N LEU A 12 -27.23 -3.33 0.94
CA LEU A 12 -26.89 -2.07 0.28
C LEU A 12 -27.64 -1.89 -1.04
N SER A 13 -27.94 -0.64 -1.41
CA SER A 13 -28.40 -0.35 -2.78
C SER A 13 -27.29 -0.59 -3.79
N LEU A 14 -27.65 -0.71 -5.08
CA LEU A 14 -26.66 -0.85 -6.15
C LEU A 14 -25.72 0.35 -6.23
N ALA A 15 -26.24 1.55 -6.02
CA ALA A 15 -25.46 2.78 -6.01
C ALA A 15 -24.47 2.80 -4.85
N ASP A 16 -24.91 2.39 -3.64
CA ASP A 16 -24.08 2.33 -2.45
C ASP A 16 -22.97 1.26 -2.59
N LEU A 17 -23.30 0.07 -3.16
CA LEU A 17 -22.31 -0.97 -3.45
C LEU A 17 -21.18 -0.45 -4.35
N ARG A 18 -21.55 0.28 -5.42
CA ARG A 18 -20.57 0.86 -6.35
C ARG A 18 -19.75 1.94 -5.68
N ALA A 19 -20.40 2.85 -4.94
CA ALA A 19 -19.77 3.95 -4.25
C ALA A 19 -18.78 3.45 -3.18
N GLU A 20 -19.21 2.51 -2.32
CA GLU A 20 -18.37 1.94 -1.28
C GLU A 20 -17.16 1.21 -1.89
N ARG A 21 -17.38 0.39 -2.93
CA ARG A 21 -16.29 -0.30 -3.62
C ARG A 21 -15.29 0.68 -4.22
N SER A 22 -15.76 1.75 -4.88
CA SER A 22 -14.87 2.77 -5.46
C SER A 22 -14.06 3.47 -4.38
N ALA A 23 -14.69 3.90 -3.30
CA ALA A 23 -14.02 4.56 -2.18
C ALA A 23 -12.95 3.67 -1.53
N LEU A 24 -13.22 2.37 -1.37
CA LEU A 24 -12.24 1.41 -0.85
C LEU A 24 -11.07 1.19 -1.81
N GLN A 25 -11.32 1.17 -3.13
CA GLN A 25 -10.27 1.06 -4.13
C GLN A 25 -9.37 2.30 -4.15
N ASP A 26 -9.96 3.50 -4.05
CA ASP A 26 -9.21 4.75 -4.00
C ASP A 26 -8.36 4.83 -2.71
N ALA A 27 -8.91 4.41 -1.58
CA ALA A 27 -8.17 4.32 -0.32
C ALA A 27 -7.04 3.26 -0.36
N ASP A 28 -7.20 2.15 -1.11
CA ASP A 28 -6.14 1.14 -1.25
C ASP A 28 -4.93 1.66 -2.00
N ASP A 29 -5.10 2.57 -2.94
CA ASP A 29 -3.98 3.16 -3.69
C ASP A 29 -3.03 3.92 -2.74
N VAL A 30 -3.56 4.70 -1.79
CA VAL A 30 -2.80 5.40 -0.75
C VAL A 30 -2.09 4.41 0.17
N VAL A 31 -2.83 3.45 0.71
CA VAL A 31 -2.28 2.41 1.61
C VAL A 31 -1.17 1.61 0.93
N SER A 32 -1.37 1.26 -0.35
CA SER A 32 -0.37 0.54 -1.15
C SER A 32 0.91 1.34 -1.33
N TYR A 33 0.83 2.66 -1.45
CA TYR A 33 2.00 3.53 -1.51
C TYR A 33 2.73 3.57 -0.17
N VAL A 34 2.03 3.85 0.93
CA VAL A 34 2.63 3.91 2.27
C VAL A 34 3.30 2.58 2.62
N ARG A 35 2.65 1.45 2.30
CA ARG A 35 3.23 0.12 2.52
C ARG A 35 4.54 -0.06 1.75
N ARG A 36 4.59 0.34 0.48
CA ARG A 36 5.84 0.27 -0.32
C ARG A 36 6.94 1.14 0.28
N ALA A 37 6.59 2.33 0.75
CA ALA A 37 7.54 3.22 1.42
C ALA A 37 8.08 2.60 2.72
N ALA A 38 7.22 1.97 3.53
CA ALA A 38 7.62 1.25 4.74
C ALA A 38 8.55 0.07 4.42
N GLN A 39 8.20 -0.74 3.41
CA GLN A 39 9.03 -1.86 2.97
C GLN A 39 10.41 -1.41 2.50
N ALA A 40 10.50 -0.35 1.70
CA ALA A 40 11.78 0.18 1.25
C ALA A 40 12.68 0.64 2.42
N ARG A 41 12.08 1.33 3.42
CA ARG A 41 12.82 1.75 4.63
C ARG A 41 13.25 0.55 5.48
N LEU A 42 12.41 -0.45 5.63
CA LEU A 42 12.72 -1.70 6.33
C LEU A 42 13.86 -2.48 5.64
N ASP A 43 13.82 -2.56 4.31
CA ASP A 43 14.85 -3.25 3.54
C ASP A 43 16.22 -2.55 3.69
N LEU A 44 16.25 -1.21 3.74
CA LEU A 44 17.48 -0.45 4.01
C LEU A 44 18.02 -0.72 5.43
N ALA A 45 17.14 -0.74 6.45
CA ALA A 45 17.54 -1.02 7.82
C ALA A 45 18.08 -2.45 7.96
N ARG A 46 17.44 -3.43 7.33
CA ARG A 46 17.91 -4.82 7.32
C ARG A 46 19.22 -4.99 6.55
N ALA A 47 19.39 -4.27 5.44
CA ALA A 47 20.65 -4.30 4.69
C ALA A 47 21.82 -3.77 5.54
N GLU A 48 21.62 -2.69 6.29
CA GLU A 48 22.62 -2.18 7.22
C GLU A 48 22.95 -3.19 8.33
N ALA A 49 21.94 -3.82 8.93
CA ALA A 49 22.14 -4.86 9.93
C ALA A 49 22.95 -6.04 9.38
N ALA A 50 22.61 -6.52 8.17
CA ALA A 50 23.33 -7.59 7.50
C ALA A 50 24.78 -7.21 7.20
N ARG A 51 25.01 -5.98 6.73
CA ARG A 51 26.36 -5.44 6.48
C ARG A 51 27.25 -5.49 7.72
N ARG A 52 26.70 -5.11 8.89
CA ARG A 52 27.43 -5.14 10.16
C ARG A 52 27.79 -6.57 10.59
N VAL A 53 26.87 -7.52 10.43
CA VAL A 53 27.15 -8.94 10.71
C VAL A 53 28.29 -9.46 9.85
N LEU A 54 28.29 -9.17 8.55
CA LEU A 54 29.35 -9.56 7.62
C LEU A 54 30.68 -8.91 7.99
N ALA A 55 30.69 -7.64 8.35
CA ALA A 55 31.88 -6.92 8.80
C ALA A 55 32.46 -7.53 10.06
N ALA A 56 31.63 -7.90 11.04
CA ALA A 56 32.06 -8.57 12.27
C ALA A 56 32.67 -9.95 12.03
N GLN A 57 32.26 -10.64 10.95
CA GLN A 57 32.78 -11.93 10.52
C GLN A 57 34.08 -11.82 9.71
N GLY A 58 34.58 -10.60 9.46
CA GLY A 58 35.79 -10.37 8.66
C GLY A 58 35.56 -10.59 7.15
N VAL A 59 34.33 -10.78 6.72
CA VAL A 59 33.95 -10.79 5.30
C VAL A 59 33.84 -9.35 4.84
N VAL A 60 34.99 -8.71 4.69
CA VAL A 60 35.12 -7.38 4.10
C VAL A 60 35.14 -7.58 2.58
N GLU A 61 34.02 -7.83 1.96
CA GLU A 61 33.85 -7.27 0.64
C GLU A 61 33.83 -5.75 0.84
N ALA A 62 34.70 -5.07 0.09
CA ALA A 62 34.68 -3.62 -0.01
C ALA A 62 33.33 -3.23 -0.67
N VAL A 63 32.26 -3.36 0.08
CA VAL A 63 30.99 -2.74 -0.27
C VAL A 63 31.25 -1.25 -0.08
N ASP A 64 31.49 -0.61 -1.22
CA ASP A 64 31.47 0.85 -1.34
C ASP A 64 30.28 1.34 -0.51
N PRO A 65 30.48 2.26 0.44
CA PRO A 65 29.41 2.81 1.28
C PRO A 65 28.38 3.61 0.45
N ASP A 66 28.28 3.33 -0.83
CA ASP A 66 27.30 3.92 -1.72
C ASP A 66 25.90 3.39 -1.41
N ILE A 67 25.30 3.97 -0.38
CA ILE A 67 23.85 3.86 -0.09
C ILE A 67 23.03 4.03 -1.38
N SER A 68 23.54 4.80 -2.36
CA SER A 68 22.90 5.02 -3.66
C SER A 68 22.81 3.74 -4.50
N GLY A 69 23.78 2.84 -4.43
CA GLY A 69 23.76 1.55 -5.15
C GLY A 69 22.71 0.60 -4.56
N GLU A 70 22.68 0.48 -3.23
CA GLU A 70 21.69 -0.34 -2.53
C GLU A 70 20.29 0.25 -2.68
N LEU A 71 20.15 1.57 -2.56
CA LEU A 71 18.88 2.27 -2.80
C LEU A 71 18.37 2.04 -4.23
N ARG A 72 19.26 2.12 -5.24
CA ARG A 72 18.86 1.80 -6.63
C ARG A 72 18.41 0.35 -6.78
N ARG A 73 19.08 -0.60 -6.12
CA ARG A 73 18.71 -2.02 -6.15
C ARG A 73 17.34 -2.26 -5.50
N VAL A 74 17.12 -1.68 -4.34
CA VAL A 74 15.83 -1.77 -3.62
C VAL A 74 14.72 -1.12 -4.44
N LEU A 75 14.94 0.10 -4.93
CA LEU A 75 13.98 0.81 -5.77
C LEU A 75 13.71 0.09 -7.09
N SER A 76 14.71 -0.47 -7.75
CA SER A 76 14.51 -1.21 -9.00
C SER A 76 13.70 -2.50 -8.80
N ASN A 77 13.87 -3.17 -7.66
CA ASN A 77 13.08 -4.34 -7.32
C ASN A 77 11.63 -3.99 -6.94
N GLN A 78 11.42 -2.85 -6.29
CA GLN A 78 10.10 -2.34 -5.92
C GLN A 78 9.32 -1.76 -7.12
N LEU A 79 10.05 -1.20 -8.11
CA LEU A 79 9.47 -0.63 -9.33
C LEU A 79 9.26 -1.65 -10.45
N ARG A 80 9.74 -2.89 -10.30
CA ARG A 80 9.42 -3.94 -11.27
C ARG A 80 7.92 -4.23 -11.24
N PRO A 81 7.18 -4.01 -12.34
CA PRO A 81 5.78 -4.39 -12.39
C PRO A 81 5.70 -5.90 -12.16
N ARG A 82 5.01 -6.30 -11.10
CA ARG A 82 4.62 -7.71 -10.93
C ARG A 82 3.63 -8.04 -12.03
N THR A 83 4.12 -8.67 -13.09
CA THR A 83 3.33 -9.15 -14.22
C THR A 83 2.55 -10.41 -13.83
N THR A 84 1.60 -10.29 -12.91
CA THR A 84 0.66 -11.37 -12.58
C THR A 84 -0.79 -10.92 -12.62
N SER A 85 -1.07 -9.79 -13.28
CA SER A 85 -2.43 -9.37 -13.56
C SER A 85 -2.75 -9.67 -15.02
N THR A 86 -3.61 -10.65 -15.25
CA THR A 86 -4.23 -10.97 -16.54
C THR A 86 -5.28 -9.93 -16.97
N GLY A 87 -5.31 -8.76 -16.32
CA GLY A 87 -6.16 -7.62 -16.67
C GLY A 87 -5.41 -6.60 -17.51
N ALA A 88 -6.12 -5.91 -18.42
CA ALA A 88 -5.57 -4.78 -19.15
C ALA A 88 -4.96 -3.75 -18.18
N PRO A 89 -3.79 -3.18 -18.49
CA PRO A 89 -3.19 -2.19 -17.63
C PRO A 89 -4.15 -1.02 -17.44
N ARG A 90 -4.44 -0.70 -16.17
CA ARG A 90 -5.26 0.47 -15.83
C ARG A 90 -4.51 1.72 -16.32
N PRO A 91 -5.16 2.64 -17.03
CA PRO A 91 -4.49 3.88 -17.42
C PRO A 91 -4.01 4.62 -16.17
N PRO A 92 -2.83 5.25 -16.22
CA PRO A 92 -2.34 6.02 -15.09
C PRO A 92 -3.36 7.12 -14.77
N ARG A 93 -3.87 7.11 -13.54
CA ARG A 93 -4.66 8.24 -13.02
C ARG A 93 -3.70 9.38 -12.72
N GLU A 94 -3.94 10.54 -13.33
CA GLU A 94 -3.23 11.79 -13.03
C GLU A 94 -3.73 12.43 -11.71
N GLU A 95 -4.25 11.65 -10.79
CA GLU A 95 -4.64 12.16 -9.48
C GLU A 95 -3.38 12.41 -8.66
N ARG A 96 -3.14 13.67 -8.36
CA ARG A 96 -2.18 14.09 -7.34
C ARG A 96 -2.72 13.61 -5.99
N PHE A 97 -2.22 12.48 -5.52
CA PHE A 97 -2.43 12.09 -4.13
C PHE A 97 -1.66 13.10 -3.27
N ASP A 98 -2.39 13.95 -2.58
CA ASP A 98 -1.79 14.74 -1.50
C ASP A 98 -1.53 13.79 -0.32
N MET A 99 -0.30 13.27 -0.30
CA MET A 99 0.14 12.31 0.71
C MET A 99 0.51 12.98 2.03
N GLY A 100 0.54 14.32 2.04
CA GLY A 100 1.02 15.08 3.19
C GLY A 100 0.13 14.95 4.42
N ASP A 101 -1.14 14.64 4.24
CA ASP A 101 -2.14 14.57 5.31
C ASP A 101 -2.60 13.12 5.63
N ASP A 102 -2.06 12.09 4.95
CA ASP A 102 -2.41 10.72 5.29
C ASP A 102 -1.80 10.32 6.65
N GLU A 103 -2.66 9.91 7.59
CA GLU A 103 -2.28 9.57 8.96
C GLU A 103 -1.20 8.47 9.01
N ARG A 104 -1.27 7.49 8.09
CA ARG A 104 -0.32 6.38 8.02
C ARG A 104 1.05 6.85 7.49
N ALA A 105 1.05 7.79 6.53
CA ALA A 105 2.28 8.40 6.04
C ALA A 105 2.97 9.19 7.15
N LEU A 106 2.20 9.97 7.91
CA LEU A 106 2.70 10.72 9.07
C LEU A 106 3.20 9.79 10.19
N GLU A 107 2.53 8.67 10.44
CA GLU A 107 2.97 7.67 11.41
C GLU A 107 4.30 7.03 10.98
N LEU A 108 4.44 6.65 9.71
CA LEU A 108 5.69 6.11 9.17
C LEU A 108 6.84 7.12 9.34
N ASP A 109 6.59 8.39 9.08
CA ASP A 109 7.60 9.45 9.24
C ASP A 109 7.98 9.66 10.70
N ARG A 110 7.02 9.58 11.64
CA ARG A 110 7.31 9.61 13.08
C ARG A 110 8.17 8.42 13.50
N ILE A 111 7.81 7.20 13.11
CA ILE A 111 8.60 5.98 13.40
C ILE A 111 10.04 6.18 12.93
N CYS A 112 10.24 6.69 11.73
CA CYS A 112 11.56 6.94 11.17
C CYS A 112 12.33 8.03 11.94
N ALA A 113 11.66 9.12 12.33
CA ALA A 113 12.27 10.21 13.09
C ALA A 113 12.67 9.74 14.48
N ASP A 114 11.76 9.10 15.21
CA ASP A 114 11.94 8.66 16.59
C ASP A 114 13.04 7.60 16.72
N ASN A 115 13.20 6.74 15.71
CA ASN A 115 14.22 5.68 15.68
C ASN A 115 15.48 6.08 14.88
N GLY A 116 15.64 7.33 14.47
CA GLY A 116 16.87 7.85 13.87
C GLY A 116 17.21 7.31 12.49
N PHE A 117 16.20 6.98 11.66
CA PHE A 117 16.38 6.44 10.31
C PHE A 117 17.31 7.31 9.43
N SER A 118 17.26 8.64 9.58
CA SER A 118 18.11 9.59 8.82
C SER A 118 19.60 9.41 9.07
N ARG A 119 19.98 8.80 10.18
CA ARG A 119 21.37 8.52 10.57
C ARG A 119 21.66 7.02 10.69
N LEU A 120 21.05 6.21 9.82
CA LEU A 120 21.03 4.75 9.86
C LEU A 120 22.43 4.14 10.10
N GLY A 121 23.45 4.62 9.40
CA GLY A 121 24.81 4.13 9.55
C GLY A 121 25.50 4.47 10.89
N GLY A 122 24.95 5.43 11.65
CA GLY A 122 25.46 5.88 12.95
C GLY A 122 24.70 5.34 14.16
N LEU A 123 23.65 4.54 13.94
CA LEU A 123 22.90 3.88 15.03
C LEU A 123 23.75 2.83 15.72
N THR A 124 23.55 2.58 16.99
CA THR A 124 24.05 1.38 17.66
C THR A 124 23.30 0.14 17.15
N ASP A 125 23.78 -1.06 17.44
CA ASP A 125 23.10 -2.30 17.02
C ASP A 125 21.74 -2.46 17.72
N ASP A 126 21.61 -2.01 18.97
CA ASP A 126 20.35 -2.01 19.69
C ASP A 126 19.34 -1.01 19.07
N GLU A 127 19.79 0.21 18.76
CA GLU A 127 18.97 1.23 18.09
C GLU A 127 18.53 0.74 16.69
N LEU A 128 19.41 0.12 15.94
CA LEU A 128 19.11 -0.44 14.62
C LEU A 128 18.10 -1.58 14.73
N SER A 129 18.25 -2.45 15.72
CA SER A 129 17.30 -3.53 15.98
C SER A 129 15.90 -2.98 16.36
N ALA A 130 15.85 -1.94 17.19
CA ALA A 130 14.60 -1.27 17.55
C ALA A 130 13.92 -0.63 16.34
N LEU A 131 14.67 0.03 15.46
CA LEU A 131 14.17 0.59 14.20
C LEU A 131 13.58 -0.50 13.30
N VAL A 132 14.30 -1.61 13.10
CA VAL A 132 13.82 -2.75 12.29
C VAL A 132 12.52 -3.28 12.87
N ALA A 133 12.45 -3.51 14.18
CA ALA A 133 11.24 -4.02 14.83
C ALA A 133 10.04 -3.07 14.69
N ALA A 134 10.25 -1.76 14.82
CA ALA A 134 9.21 -0.75 14.66
C ALA A 134 8.67 -0.71 13.21
N LEU A 135 9.56 -0.74 12.22
CA LEU A 135 9.18 -0.76 10.80
C LEU A 135 8.48 -2.08 10.41
N GLU A 136 8.91 -3.22 10.96
CA GLU A 136 8.25 -4.52 10.76
C GLU A 136 6.84 -4.54 11.34
N SER A 137 6.67 -3.98 12.54
CA SER A 137 5.37 -3.88 13.19
C SER A 137 4.41 -3.01 12.38
N PHE A 138 4.88 -1.86 11.92
CA PHE A 138 4.11 -0.96 11.09
C PHE A 138 3.73 -1.59 9.73
N GLU A 139 4.70 -2.19 9.03
CA GLU A 139 4.43 -2.86 7.73
C GLU A 139 3.40 -3.98 7.88
N ARG A 140 3.48 -4.75 8.96
CA ARG A 140 2.52 -5.82 9.25
C ARG A 140 1.12 -5.27 9.48
N ALA A 141 0.99 -4.21 10.27
CA ALA A 141 -0.30 -3.55 10.52
C ALA A 141 -0.94 -3.01 9.23
N ILE A 142 -0.15 -2.35 8.38
CA ILE A 142 -0.60 -1.86 7.07
C ILE A 142 -1.00 -3.03 6.14
N SER A 143 -0.26 -4.13 6.16
CA SER A 143 -0.57 -5.31 5.35
C SER A 143 -1.86 -5.99 5.79
N ASP A 144 -2.15 -6.02 7.08
CA ASP A 144 -3.39 -6.57 7.64
C ASP A 144 -4.60 -5.66 7.34
N ASP A 145 -4.48 -4.33 7.49
CA ASP A 145 -5.50 -3.36 7.08
C ASP A 145 -5.85 -3.51 5.59
N ARG A 146 -4.81 -3.66 4.76
CA ARG A 146 -4.99 -3.87 3.32
C ARG A 146 -5.73 -5.17 3.02
N ARG A 147 -5.42 -6.27 3.72
CA ARG A 147 -6.10 -7.56 3.54
C ARG A 147 -7.59 -7.44 3.84
N GLN A 148 -7.95 -6.85 4.99
CA GLN A 148 -9.35 -6.64 5.37
C GLN A 148 -10.11 -5.79 4.33
N ARG A 149 -9.43 -4.79 3.75
CA ARG A 149 -9.99 -3.93 2.70
C ARG A 149 -10.27 -4.71 1.43
N PHE A 150 -9.35 -5.59 1.01
CA PHE A 150 -9.57 -6.47 -0.15
C PHE A 150 -10.70 -7.47 0.08
N GLU A 151 -10.78 -8.09 1.25
CA GLU A 151 -11.89 -8.97 1.60
C GLU A 151 -13.24 -8.24 1.47
N ARG A 152 -13.29 -6.98 1.88
CA ARG A 152 -14.49 -6.15 1.73
C ARG A 152 -14.79 -5.82 0.26
N ILE A 153 -13.79 -5.43 -0.52
CA ILE A 153 -13.93 -5.15 -1.96
C ILE A 153 -14.42 -6.40 -2.70
N ASP A 154 -13.90 -7.58 -2.36
CA ASP A 154 -14.30 -8.83 -2.96
C ASP A 154 -15.75 -9.19 -2.63
N ALA A 155 -16.18 -8.98 -1.38
CA ALA A 155 -17.57 -9.20 -0.97
C ALA A 155 -18.55 -8.27 -1.72
N LEU A 156 -18.22 -6.97 -1.84
CA LEU A 156 -19.01 -6.01 -2.61
C LEU A 156 -19.06 -6.37 -4.10
N SER A 157 -17.93 -6.81 -4.65
CA SER A 157 -17.83 -7.21 -6.05
C SER A 157 -18.63 -8.48 -6.36
N ALA A 158 -18.62 -9.45 -5.45
CA ALA A 158 -19.40 -10.67 -5.56
C ALA A 158 -20.91 -10.37 -5.56
N GLU A 159 -21.37 -9.48 -4.68
CA GLU A 159 -22.78 -9.08 -4.63
C GLU A 159 -23.21 -8.30 -5.86
N LEU A 160 -22.35 -7.39 -6.36
CA LEU A 160 -22.59 -6.72 -7.64
C LEU A 160 -22.72 -7.72 -8.78
N ALA A 161 -21.81 -8.68 -8.87
CA ALA A 161 -21.85 -9.72 -9.92
C ALA A 161 -23.09 -10.61 -9.81
N ARG A 162 -23.57 -10.91 -8.59
CA ARG A 162 -24.83 -11.64 -8.36
C ARG A 162 -26.00 -10.87 -8.93
N ARG A 163 -26.18 -9.60 -8.58
CA ARG A 163 -27.31 -8.76 -9.03
C ARG A 163 -27.34 -8.57 -10.55
N TYR A 164 -26.16 -8.44 -11.17
CA TYR A 164 -26.07 -8.38 -12.65
C TYR A 164 -26.53 -9.68 -13.32
N ARG A 165 -26.17 -10.84 -12.76
CA ARG A 165 -26.61 -12.13 -13.28
C ARG A 165 -28.10 -12.37 -13.11
N ASP A 166 -28.65 -11.92 -11.99
CA ASP A 166 -30.08 -12.11 -11.65
C ASP A 166 -30.99 -11.11 -12.41
N GLY A 167 -30.40 -10.22 -13.22
CA GLY A 167 -31.15 -9.24 -14.02
C GLY A 167 -31.78 -8.11 -13.20
N GLU A 168 -31.37 -7.95 -11.94
CA GLU A 168 -31.80 -6.83 -11.09
C GLU A 168 -31.28 -5.47 -11.58
N VAL A 169 -30.42 -5.47 -12.59
CA VAL A 169 -29.79 -4.28 -13.17
C VAL A 169 -29.87 -4.36 -14.68
N ASP A 170 -30.50 -3.36 -15.29
CA ASP A 170 -30.44 -3.18 -16.74
C ASP A 170 -29.02 -2.75 -17.13
N VAL A 171 -28.39 -3.56 -18.00
CA VAL A 171 -27.01 -3.30 -18.48
C VAL A 171 -26.97 -2.01 -19.30
N ASP A 172 -28.08 -1.60 -19.90
CA ASP A 172 -28.18 -0.36 -20.68
C ASP A 172 -28.03 0.89 -19.81
N SER A 173 -28.32 0.81 -18.51
CA SER A 173 -28.08 1.94 -17.57
C SER A 173 -26.61 2.25 -17.33
N LEU A 174 -25.71 1.29 -17.59
CA LEU A 174 -24.25 1.49 -17.47
C LEU A 174 -23.69 2.40 -18.56
N PHE A 175 -24.36 2.48 -19.70
CA PHE A 175 -23.92 3.32 -20.83
C PHE A 175 -24.58 4.69 -20.84
N ALA A 176 -25.66 4.88 -20.05
CA ALA A 176 -26.37 6.15 -19.98
C ALA A 176 -25.59 7.22 -19.18
N ASP A 177 -24.84 6.80 -18.14
CA ASP A 177 -24.08 7.73 -17.28
C ASP A 177 -22.76 8.21 -17.91
N GLY A 178 -22.33 7.61 -19.02
CA GLY A 178 -21.06 7.95 -19.71
C GLY A 178 -21.16 9.06 -20.77
N ASN A 179 -22.36 9.52 -21.13
CA ASN A 179 -22.54 10.38 -22.30
C ASN A 179 -23.10 11.78 -21.99
N GLY A 180 -22.91 12.28 -20.80
CA GLY A 180 -23.44 13.56 -20.30
C GLY A 180 -22.43 14.69 -20.23
N ASN A 181 -21.51 14.86 -21.20
CA ASN A 181 -20.74 16.10 -21.29
C ASN A 181 -20.41 16.46 -22.74
N ASP A 182 -21.38 17.02 -23.44
CA ASP A 182 -21.12 17.79 -24.65
C ASP A 182 -21.52 19.26 -24.38
N PRO A 183 -20.57 20.19 -24.23
CA PRO A 183 -20.87 21.61 -24.10
C PRO A 183 -21.03 22.19 -25.50
N GLN A 184 -22.20 22.76 -25.77
CA GLN A 184 -22.37 23.77 -26.82
C GLN A 184 -21.82 25.10 -26.35
#